data_5d413ac76b03279699d7a2b091116926
#
_entry.id   5d413ac76b03279699d7a2b091116926
#
_cell.length_a   1.000
_cell.length_b   1.000
_cell.length_c   1.000
_cell.angle_alpha   90.00
_cell.angle_beta   90.00
_cell.angle_gamma   90.00
#
_symmetry.space_group_name_H-M   'P 1'
#
loop_
_entity.id
_entity.type
_entity.pdbx_description
1 polymer ?
#
loop_
_entity_poly.entity_id
_entity_poly.type
_entity_poly.pdbx_seq_one_letter_code
_entity_poly.pdbx_strand_id
1 'polypeptide(L)'
;MNKIKAKYLILIIGLLLVPVALNFILQIPCGLPIIGEPQTWLSFWSSFIGALASFAMIVVTIHTLRQNKMQLEEMKRQWEEEHRPHLTCRIIVYKKAFFLQVSNPSRYDASNVCINFGDELIQSLDSKFQNMYINTSQNPVYIAAGKAWNSMIGWCEDINKEWCDKDFDIIVDVKYNDKYNLHAVIPIKTFVKRINMLVQSPLE
;
A
#
# COMPACT_ATOMS: atom_id res chain seq x y z
N MET A 1 19.65 23.38 -1.29
CA MET A 1 19.85 22.88 -2.68
C MET A 1 21.03 23.52 -3.44
N ASN A 2 21.52 24.71 -3.08
CA ASN A 2 22.55 25.40 -3.87
C ASN A 2 24.02 25.01 -3.60
N LYS A 3 24.37 24.54 -2.40
CA LYS A 3 25.77 24.21 -2.05
C LYS A 3 26.31 22.96 -2.77
N ILE A 4 25.48 21.98 -3.04
CA ILE A 4 25.88 20.73 -3.72
C ILE A 4 26.12 21.02 -5.21
N LYS A 5 25.23 21.78 -5.85
CA LYS A 5 25.38 22.18 -7.27
C LYS A 5 26.63 23.02 -7.51
N ALA A 6 26.96 23.91 -6.56
CA ALA A 6 28.16 24.73 -6.66
C ALA A 6 29.46 23.90 -6.60
N LYS A 7 29.53 22.86 -5.74
CA LYS A 7 30.71 21.97 -5.67
C LYS A 7 30.93 21.20 -6.97
N TYR A 8 29.87 20.67 -7.59
CA TYR A 8 30.00 19.98 -8.88
C TYR A 8 30.38 20.92 -10.02
N LEU A 9 29.87 22.16 -10.02
CA LEU A 9 30.20 23.16 -11.00
C LEU A 9 31.70 23.53 -10.91
N ILE A 10 32.21 23.72 -9.69
CA ILE A 10 33.64 24.01 -9.46
C ILE A 10 34.54 22.86 -9.94
N LEU A 11 34.09 21.60 -9.66
CA LEU A 11 34.83 20.41 -10.08
C LEU A 11 34.86 20.27 -11.61
N ILE A 12 33.76 20.55 -12.29
CA ILE A 12 33.66 20.52 -13.76
C ILE A 12 34.56 21.62 -14.38
N ILE A 13 34.52 22.84 -13.84
CA ILE A 13 35.37 23.95 -14.30
C ILE A 13 36.84 23.63 -14.07
N GLY A 14 37.19 23.08 -12.89
CA GLY A 14 38.53 22.62 -12.59
C GLY A 14 39.04 21.59 -13.60
N LEU A 15 38.21 20.58 -13.92
CA LEU A 15 38.54 19.53 -14.87
C LEU A 15 38.75 20.09 -16.30
N LEU A 16 37.94 21.08 -16.71
CA LEU A 16 38.07 21.76 -18.00
C LEU A 16 39.34 22.63 -18.09
N LEU A 17 39.82 23.16 -16.95
CA LEU A 17 41.04 23.97 -16.91
C LEU A 17 42.33 23.14 -16.92
N VAL A 18 42.27 21.84 -16.58
CA VAL A 18 43.45 20.95 -16.57
C VAL A 18 44.18 20.91 -17.91
N PRO A 19 43.53 20.72 -19.09
CA PRO A 19 44.23 20.71 -20.37
C PRO A 19 44.86 22.03 -20.71
N VAL A 20 44.21 23.13 -20.32
CA VAL A 20 44.75 24.49 -20.56
C VAL A 20 46.00 24.73 -19.72
N ALA A 21 45.94 24.37 -18.42
CA ALA A 21 47.07 24.47 -17.51
C ALA A 21 48.26 23.61 -17.99
N LEU A 22 48.01 22.39 -18.43
CA LEU A 22 49.02 21.50 -18.98
C LEU A 22 49.63 22.01 -20.24
N ASN A 23 48.84 22.63 -21.14
CA ASN A 23 49.38 23.27 -22.34
C ASN A 23 50.33 24.42 -22.01
N PHE A 24 49.98 25.24 -21.00
CA PHE A 24 50.87 26.29 -20.52
C PHE A 24 52.14 25.72 -19.88
N ILE A 25 52.07 24.67 -19.09
CA ILE A 25 53.21 24.01 -18.47
C ILE A 25 54.17 23.43 -19.52
N LEU A 26 53.64 22.85 -20.60
CA LEU A 26 54.41 22.28 -21.69
C LEU A 26 55.10 23.34 -22.57
N GLN A 27 54.62 24.60 -22.56
CA GLN A 27 55.24 25.71 -23.29
C GLN A 27 56.40 26.38 -22.51
N ILE A 28 56.53 26.13 -21.22
CA ILE A 28 57.65 26.64 -20.41
C ILE A 28 58.89 25.84 -20.75
N PRO A 29 59.99 26.47 -21.15
CA PRO A 29 61.22 25.79 -21.52
C PRO A 29 61.95 25.29 -20.25
N CYS A 30 61.43 24.23 -19.67
CA CYS A 30 61.96 23.63 -18.43
C CYS A 30 63.10 22.65 -18.67
N GLY A 31 63.63 22.54 -19.88
CA GLY A 31 64.73 21.61 -20.20
C GLY A 31 64.37 20.12 -20.12
N LEU A 32 63.10 19.78 -19.90
CA LEU A 32 62.63 18.41 -19.94
C LEU A 32 62.35 17.97 -21.38
N PRO A 33 62.84 16.83 -21.84
CA PRO A 33 62.55 16.34 -23.17
C PRO A 33 61.07 16.01 -23.28
N ILE A 34 60.34 16.79 -24.06
CA ILE A 34 58.92 16.47 -24.36
C ILE A 34 58.96 15.30 -25.33
N ILE A 35 58.48 14.14 -24.87
CA ILE A 35 58.37 12.93 -25.66
C ILE A 35 57.13 13.03 -26.52
N GLY A 36 57.26 13.21 -27.83
CA GLY A 36 56.18 13.17 -28.80
C GLY A 36 55.85 14.50 -29.47
N GLU A 37 55.21 14.41 -30.64
CA GLU A 37 54.76 15.57 -31.43
C GLU A 37 53.50 16.20 -30.77
N PRO A 38 53.27 17.50 -30.93
CA PRO A 38 52.11 18.22 -30.39
C PRO A 38 50.77 17.62 -30.82
N GLN A 39 50.69 17.03 -32.02
CA GLN A 39 49.48 16.35 -32.52
C GLN A 39 49.14 15.09 -31.74
N THR A 40 50.14 14.35 -31.28
CA THR A 40 49.94 13.14 -30.46
C THR A 40 49.34 13.49 -29.11
N TRP A 41 49.76 14.59 -28.52
CA TRP A 41 49.19 15.11 -27.26
C TRP A 41 47.75 15.58 -27.43
N LEU A 42 47.41 16.25 -28.52
CA LEU A 42 46.05 16.68 -28.80
C LEU A 42 45.11 15.49 -28.97
N SER A 43 45.54 14.44 -29.67
CA SER A 43 44.82 13.19 -29.84
C SER A 43 44.60 12.48 -28.52
N PHE A 44 45.63 12.38 -27.68
CA PHE A 44 45.51 11.78 -26.33
C PHE A 44 44.47 12.52 -25.49
N TRP A 45 44.52 13.85 -25.45
CA TRP A 45 43.58 14.64 -24.65
C TRP A 45 42.14 14.53 -25.14
N SER A 46 41.92 14.53 -26.44
CA SER A 46 40.57 14.35 -26.99
C SER A 46 39.99 13.00 -26.62
N SER A 47 40.79 11.93 -26.67
CA SER A 47 40.38 10.58 -26.25
C SER A 47 40.11 10.50 -24.76
N PHE A 48 40.95 11.13 -23.95
CA PHE A 48 40.81 11.17 -22.50
C PHE A 48 39.53 11.91 -22.08
N ILE A 49 39.25 13.08 -22.69
CA ILE A 49 38.02 13.84 -22.42
C ILE A 49 36.78 13.01 -22.86
N GLY A 50 36.86 12.34 -24.01
CA GLY A 50 35.80 11.43 -24.47
C GLY A 50 35.52 10.29 -23.50
N ALA A 51 36.58 9.67 -22.96
CA ALA A 51 36.46 8.62 -21.95
C ALA A 51 35.82 9.15 -20.64
N LEU A 52 36.24 10.32 -20.17
CA LEU A 52 35.66 10.96 -18.98
C LEU A 52 34.18 11.32 -19.18
N ALA A 53 33.82 11.85 -20.35
CA ALA A 53 32.42 12.14 -20.67
C ALA A 53 31.57 10.88 -20.69
N SER A 54 32.09 9.79 -21.25
CA SER A 54 31.40 8.48 -21.26
C SER A 54 31.22 7.93 -19.85
N PHE A 55 32.24 8.03 -19.00
CA PHE A 55 32.13 7.61 -17.60
C PHE A 55 31.11 8.46 -16.84
N ALA A 56 31.11 9.77 -17.00
CA ALA A 56 30.11 10.64 -16.40
C ALA A 56 28.67 10.27 -16.83
N MET A 57 28.48 9.94 -18.10
CA MET A 57 27.21 9.52 -18.65
C MET A 57 26.73 8.21 -18.01
N ILE A 58 27.62 7.24 -17.80
CA ILE A 58 27.30 6.00 -17.09
C ILE A 58 26.81 6.29 -15.66
N VAL A 59 27.51 7.15 -14.92
CA VAL A 59 27.11 7.51 -13.55
C VAL A 59 25.73 8.18 -13.52
N VAL A 60 25.49 9.10 -14.45
CA VAL A 60 24.16 9.76 -14.58
C VAL A 60 23.09 8.74 -14.93
N THR A 61 23.38 7.82 -15.85
CA THR A 61 22.43 6.78 -16.24
C THR A 61 22.07 5.88 -15.06
N ILE A 62 23.05 5.43 -14.28
CA ILE A 62 22.80 4.61 -13.08
C ILE A 62 21.93 5.37 -12.07
N HIS A 63 22.21 6.65 -11.85
CA HIS A 63 21.42 7.49 -10.96
C HIS A 63 19.96 7.64 -11.45
N THR A 64 19.77 7.87 -12.74
CA THR A 64 18.46 7.98 -13.37
C THR A 64 17.68 6.67 -13.27
N LEU A 65 18.34 5.53 -13.52
CA LEU A 65 17.71 4.22 -13.38
C LEU A 65 17.23 3.95 -11.94
N ARG A 66 18.02 4.34 -10.95
CA ARG A 66 17.59 4.23 -9.53
C ARG A 66 16.38 5.10 -9.22
N GLN A 67 16.36 6.33 -9.72
CA GLN A 67 15.21 7.22 -9.55
C GLN A 67 13.96 6.66 -10.23
N ASN A 68 14.08 6.18 -11.46
CA ASN A 68 12.97 5.58 -12.20
C ASN A 68 12.42 4.33 -11.48
N LYS A 69 13.30 3.49 -10.90
CA LYS A 69 12.87 2.35 -10.10
C LYS A 69 12.05 2.78 -8.90
N MET A 70 12.49 3.78 -8.13
CA MET A 70 11.76 4.30 -6.98
C MET A 70 10.40 4.89 -7.39
N GLN A 71 10.35 5.62 -8.51
CA GLN A 71 9.09 6.16 -9.04
C GLN A 71 8.13 5.03 -9.45
N LEU A 72 8.63 3.98 -10.08
CA LEU A 72 7.82 2.83 -10.47
C LEU A 72 7.23 2.09 -9.26
N GLU A 73 8.03 1.90 -8.21
CA GLU A 73 7.56 1.29 -6.95
C GLU A 73 6.48 2.16 -6.28
N GLU A 74 6.66 3.47 -6.28
CA GLU A 74 5.66 4.42 -5.75
C GLU A 74 4.37 4.42 -6.57
N MET A 75 4.47 4.45 -7.90
CA MET A 75 3.31 4.35 -8.78
C MET A 75 2.57 3.02 -8.59
N LYS A 76 3.30 1.91 -8.42
CA LYS A 76 2.70 0.60 -8.15
C LYS A 76 1.95 0.62 -6.81
N ARG A 77 2.52 1.22 -5.77
CA ARG A 77 1.88 1.35 -4.47
C ARG A 77 0.60 2.18 -4.57
N GLN A 78 0.64 3.33 -5.24
CA GLN A 78 -0.53 4.19 -5.46
C GLN A 78 -1.61 3.44 -6.23
N TRP A 79 -1.23 2.72 -7.28
CA TRP A 79 -2.17 1.92 -8.05
C TRP A 79 -2.82 0.82 -7.20
N GLU A 80 -2.06 0.13 -6.36
CA GLU A 80 -2.59 -0.88 -5.43
C GLU A 80 -3.55 -0.26 -4.40
N GLU A 81 -3.24 0.93 -3.88
CA GLU A 81 -4.12 1.65 -2.94
C GLU A 81 -5.41 2.13 -3.61
N GLU A 82 -5.34 2.68 -4.81
CA GLU A 82 -6.52 3.13 -5.58
C GLU A 82 -7.45 1.98 -5.98
N HIS A 83 -6.86 0.80 -6.28
CA HIS A 83 -7.61 -0.38 -6.72
C HIS A 83 -7.96 -1.33 -5.59
N ARG A 84 -7.69 -0.92 -4.36
CA ARG A 84 -8.02 -1.70 -3.17
C ARG A 84 -9.53 -1.75 -2.96
N PRO A 85 -10.15 -2.94 -2.85
CA PRO A 85 -11.54 -3.03 -2.38
C PRO A 85 -11.65 -2.50 -0.95
N HIS A 86 -12.73 -1.79 -0.68
CA HIS A 86 -13.05 -1.28 0.65
C HIS A 86 -14.23 -2.07 1.20
N LEU A 87 -13.96 -2.97 2.13
CA LEU A 87 -15.02 -3.71 2.80
C LEU A 87 -15.54 -2.93 4.01
N THR A 88 -16.84 -3.02 4.26
CA THR A 88 -17.48 -2.50 5.46
C THR A 88 -18.31 -3.61 6.11
N CYS A 89 -18.26 -3.68 7.43
CA CYS A 89 -19.00 -4.66 8.21
C CYS A 89 -20.05 -3.95 9.07
N ARG A 90 -21.29 -4.45 9.03
CA ARG A 90 -22.37 -3.92 9.84
C ARG A 90 -23.39 -5.01 10.17
N ILE A 91 -24.18 -4.79 11.22
CA ILE A 91 -25.32 -5.64 11.54
C ILE A 91 -26.59 -4.96 11.02
N ILE A 92 -27.41 -5.73 10.34
CA ILE A 92 -28.71 -5.31 9.83
C ILE A 92 -29.82 -6.19 10.39
N VAL A 93 -31.01 -5.61 10.53
CA VAL A 93 -32.22 -6.33 10.91
C VAL A 93 -33.12 -6.43 9.69
N TYR A 94 -33.53 -7.65 9.36
CA TYR A 94 -34.46 -7.90 8.27
C TYR A 94 -35.41 -9.02 8.64
N LYS A 95 -36.73 -8.80 8.51
CA LYS A 95 -37.79 -9.75 8.83
C LYS A 95 -37.62 -10.38 10.21
N LYS A 96 -37.34 -9.57 11.23
CA LYS A 96 -37.16 -10.03 12.64
C LYS A 96 -35.92 -10.92 12.85
N ALA A 97 -34.98 -10.95 11.90
CA ALA A 97 -33.74 -11.67 12.05
C ALA A 97 -32.55 -10.71 11.95
N PHE A 98 -31.49 -11.03 12.65
CA PHE A 98 -30.22 -10.33 12.62
C PHE A 98 -29.31 -10.95 11.59
N PHE A 99 -28.71 -10.08 10.78
CA PHE A 99 -27.71 -10.47 9.79
C PHE A 99 -26.45 -9.66 9.98
N LEU A 100 -25.32 -10.34 9.96
CA LEU A 100 -24.04 -9.71 9.70
C LEU A 100 -23.92 -9.48 8.21
N GLN A 101 -23.71 -8.25 7.83
CA GLN A 101 -23.49 -7.86 6.44
C GLN A 101 -22.07 -7.38 6.25
N VAL A 102 -21.32 -8.04 5.37
CA VAL A 102 -20.04 -7.56 4.85
C VAL A 102 -20.29 -7.04 3.44
N SER A 103 -20.16 -5.74 3.24
CA SER A 103 -20.44 -5.10 1.95
C SER A 103 -19.17 -4.52 1.33
N ASN A 104 -19.12 -4.60 0.02
CA ASN A 104 -18.05 -4.03 -0.79
C ASN A 104 -18.59 -2.82 -1.59
N PRO A 105 -18.57 -1.60 -1.03
CA PRO A 105 -19.04 -0.41 -1.72
C PRO A 105 -18.08 0.08 -2.80
N SER A 106 -16.91 -0.51 -2.92
CA SER A 106 -15.90 -0.12 -3.89
C SER A 106 -16.24 -0.56 -5.31
N ARG A 107 -15.45 -0.09 -6.27
CA ARG A 107 -15.57 -0.48 -7.69
C ARG A 107 -14.80 -1.75 -8.05
N TYR A 108 -14.06 -2.31 -7.09
CA TYR A 108 -13.18 -3.46 -7.29
C TYR A 108 -13.68 -4.65 -6.48
N ASP A 109 -13.54 -5.83 -7.05
CA ASP A 109 -13.98 -7.06 -6.44
C ASP A 109 -13.07 -7.47 -5.27
N ALA A 110 -13.66 -8.01 -4.21
CA ALA A 110 -12.95 -8.63 -3.11
C ALA A 110 -12.95 -10.14 -3.28
N SER A 111 -11.78 -10.72 -3.45
CA SER A 111 -11.57 -12.16 -3.56
C SER A 111 -10.95 -12.73 -2.29
N ASN A 112 -11.08 -14.04 -2.10
CA ASN A 112 -10.52 -14.76 -0.95
C ASN A 112 -10.90 -14.11 0.40
N VAL A 113 -12.18 -13.71 0.54
CA VAL A 113 -12.69 -13.05 1.73
C VAL A 113 -12.93 -14.10 2.81
N CYS A 114 -12.04 -14.14 3.80
CA CYS A 114 -12.17 -14.98 4.99
C CYS A 114 -12.70 -14.13 6.14
N ILE A 115 -13.81 -14.54 6.74
CA ILE A 115 -14.49 -13.81 7.82
C ILE A 115 -14.30 -14.60 9.11
N ASN A 116 -13.54 -14.05 10.03
CA ASN A 116 -13.35 -14.62 11.37
C ASN A 116 -14.16 -13.84 12.39
N PHE A 117 -14.79 -14.55 13.27
CA PHE A 117 -15.65 -14.00 14.33
C PHE A 117 -14.95 -14.17 15.67
N GLY A 118 -15.11 -13.18 16.56
CA GLY A 118 -14.62 -13.28 17.93
C GLY A 118 -15.28 -14.43 18.68
N ASP A 119 -14.52 -15.07 19.55
CA ASP A 119 -14.97 -16.24 20.32
C ASP A 119 -16.20 -15.94 21.18
N GLU A 120 -16.32 -14.73 21.72
CA GLU A 120 -17.46 -14.29 22.51
C GLU A 120 -18.78 -14.31 21.72
N LEU A 121 -18.72 -13.88 20.44
CA LEU A 121 -19.87 -13.97 19.55
C LEU A 121 -20.25 -15.44 19.32
N ILE A 122 -19.25 -16.26 18.92
CA ILE A 122 -19.50 -17.67 18.61
C ILE A 122 -20.13 -18.42 19.80
N GLN A 123 -19.62 -18.20 21.01
CA GLN A 123 -20.15 -18.82 22.24
C GLN A 123 -21.55 -18.34 22.61
N SER A 124 -21.93 -17.14 22.20
CA SER A 124 -23.25 -16.57 22.47
C SER A 124 -24.33 -16.97 21.47
N LEU A 125 -23.96 -17.65 20.39
CA LEU A 125 -24.87 -18.12 19.35
C LEU A 125 -25.45 -19.49 19.70
N ASP A 126 -26.67 -19.77 19.21
CA ASP A 126 -27.22 -21.10 19.24
C ASP A 126 -26.33 -22.10 18.47
N SER A 127 -26.24 -23.33 18.94
CA SER A 127 -25.37 -24.40 18.39
C SER A 127 -25.56 -24.60 16.88
N LYS A 128 -26.72 -24.37 16.35
CA LYS A 128 -27.07 -24.44 14.94
C LYS A 128 -26.30 -23.35 14.14
N PHE A 129 -26.19 -22.15 14.68
CA PHE A 129 -25.49 -21.04 14.05
C PHE A 129 -23.98 -21.11 14.28
N GLN A 130 -23.53 -21.62 15.43
CA GLN A 130 -22.09 -21.78 15.71
C GLN A 130 -21.39 -22.57 14.61
N ASN A 131 -21.92 -23.71 14.20
CA ASN A 131 -21.36 -24.55 13.15
C ASN A 131 -21.27 -23.81 11.79
N MET A 132 -22.26 -23.00 11.47
CA MET A 132 -22.29 -22.21 10.23
C MET A 132 -21.15 -21.17 10.22
N TYR A 133 -20.92 -20.50 11.34
CA TYR A 133 -19.88 -19.47 11.46
C TYR A 133 -18.47 -20.05 11.45
N ILE A 134 -18.25 -21.18 12.10
CA ILE A 134 -16.99 -21.91 12.05
C ILE A 134 -16.67 -22.33 10.60
N ASN A 135 -17.65 -22.82 9.86
CA ASN A 135 -17.48 -23.21 8.47
C ASN A 135 -17.20 -22.01 7.56
N THR A 136 -17.80 -20.85 7.83
CA THR A 136 -17.58 -19.63 7.03
C THR A 136 -16.15 -19.10 7.18
N SER A 137 -15.54 -19.27 8.36
CA SER A 137 -14.14 -18.86 8.56
C SER A 137 -13.15 -19.70 7.75
N GLN A 138 -13.50 -20.92 7.40
CA GLN A 138 -12.66 -21.86 6.64
C GLN A 138 -12.87 -21.79 5.12
N ASN A 139 -14.02 -21.26 4.67
CA ASN A 139 -14.36 -21.20 3.26
C ASN A 139 -14.34 -19.75 2.77
N PRO A 140 -13.36 -19.36 1.96
CA PRO A 140 -13.27 -18.00 1.44
C PRO A 140 -14.45 -17.68 0.52
N VAL A 141 -14.99 -16.48 0.67
CA VAL A 141 -16.11 -15.95 -0.10
C VAL A 141 -15.61 -14.93 -1.12
N TYR A 142 -16.35 -14.79 -2.22
CA TYR A 142 -16.14 -13.73 -3.19
C TYR A 142 -17.23 -12.67 -3.05
N ILE A 143 -16.83 -11.38 -2.96
CA ILE A 143 -17.78 -10.27 -2.85
C ILE A 143 -17.51 -9.30 -4.00
N ALA A 144 -18.36 -9.34 -5.01
CA ALA A 144 -18.25 -8.43 -6.16
C ALA A 144 -18.41 -6.96 -5.76
N ALA A 145 -17.90 -6.08 -6.60
CA ALA A 145 -18.08 -4.64 -6.49
C ALA A 145 -19.55 -4.24 -6.32
N GLY A 146 -19.82 -3.37 -5.35
CA GLY A 146 -21.18 -2.92 -5.04
C GLY A 146 -22.12 -4.00 -4.43
N LYS A 147 -21.61 -5.18 -4.11
CA LYS A 147 -22.40 -6.27 -3.52
C LYS A 147 -22.11 -6.46 -2.04
N ALA A 148 -22.97 -7.23 -1.38
CA ALA A 148 -22.81 -7.57 0.02
C ALA A 148 -23.04 -9.07 0.23
N TRP A 149 -22.28 -9.63 1.16
CA TRP A 149 -22.48 -10.92 1.73
C TRP A 149 -23.23 -10.78 3.06
N ASN A 150 -24.26 -11.61 3.27
CA ASN A 150 -25.08 -11.57 4.47
C ASN A 150 -25.09 -12.94 5.13
N SER A 151 -24.90 -12.98 6.43
CA SER A 151 -25.02 -14.19 7.25
C SER A 151 -25.96 -13.94 8.40
N MET A 152 -26.89 -14.84 8.62
CA MET A 152 -27.87 -14.76 9.72
C MET A 152 -27.20 -15.08 11.06
N ILE A 153 -27.31 -14.17 12.01
CA ILE A 153 -26.81 -14.37 13.38
C ILE A 153 -27.85 -15.08 14.25
N GLY A 154 -29.13 -14.74 14.11
CA GLY A 154 -30.21 -15.30 14.89
C GLY A 154 -31.51 -14.49 14.77
N TRP A 155 -32.55 -14.94 15.48
CA TRP A 155 -33.81 -14.23 15.53
C TRP A 155 -33.82 -13.17 16.63
N CYS A 156 -34.51 -12.05 16.38
CA CYS A 156 -34.60 -10.95 17.34
C CYS A 156 -35.16 -11.37 18.70
N GLU A 157 -36.10 -12.32 18.69
CA GLU A 157 -36.77 -12.80 19.92
C GLU A 157 -35.82 -13.61 20.79
N ASP A 158 -34.94 -14.40 20.21
CA ASP A 158 -33.98 -15.25 20.93
C ASP A 158 -32.80 -14.40 21.44
N ILE A 159 -32.25 -13.55 20.60
CA ILE A 159 -31.11 -12.70 20.93
C ILE A 159 -31.43 -11.66 22.00
N ASN A 160 -32.64 -11.08 22.00
CA ASN A 160 -33.00 -10.06 22.99
C ASN A 160 -32.98 -10.57 24.43
N LYS A 161 -33.29 -11.82 24.66
CA LYS A 161 -33.29 -12.38 26.02
C LYS A 161 -31.88 -12.63 26.55
N GLU A 162 -30.98 -13.08 25.69
CA GLU A 162 -29.64 -13.47 26.10
C GLU A 162 -28.60 -12.34 26.02
N TRP A 163 -28.82 -11.38 25.14
CA TRP A 163 -27.84 -10.34 24.86
C TRP A 163 -28.11 -9.00 25.56
N CYS A 164 -29.34 -8.79 26.06
CA CYS A 164 -29.70 -7.56 26.79
C CYS A 164 -28.83 -7.32 28.03
N ASP A 165 -28.40 -8.40 28.68
CA ASP A 165 -27.63 -8.34 29.92
C ASP A 165 -26.12 -8.55 29.72
N LYS A 166 -25.69 -8.86 28.50
CA LYS A 166 -24.27 -9.05 28.17
C LYS A 166 -23.65 -7.78 27.65
N ASP A 167 -22.47 -7.48 28.16
CA ASP A 167 -21.66 -6.33 27.73
C ASP A 167 -20.42 -6.85 26.99
N PHE A 168 -20.56 -7.11 25.70
CA PHE A 168 -19.44 -7.51 24.87
C PHE A 168 -19.51 -6.81 23.50
N ASP A 169 -18.37 -6.76 22.81
CA ASP A 169 -18.27 -6.24 21.47
C ASP A 169 -18.23 -7.37 20.45
N ILE A 170 -19.00 -7.22 19.38
CA ILE A 170 -18.92 -8.15 18.26
C ILE A 170 -17.66 -7.79 17.46
N ILE A 171 -16.65 -8.65 17.56
CA ILE A 171 -15.39 -8.52 16.82
C ILE A 171 -15.50 -9.35 15.55
N VAL A 172 -15.22 -8.72 14.42
CA VAL A 172 -15.20 -9.35 13.11
C VAL A 172 -13.92 -8.98 12.39
N ASP A 173 -13.09 -9.97 12.13
CA ASP A 173 -11.86 -9.83 11.37
C ASP A 173 -12.05 -10.38 9.96
N VAL A 174 -11.93 -9.53 8.95
CA VAL A 174 -12.11 -9.90 7.56
C VAL A 174 -10.77 -9.77 6.84
N LYS A 175 -10.23 -10.89 6.36
CA LYS A 175 -9.07 -10.93 5.46
C LYS A 175 -9.55 -11.06 4.02
N TYR A 176 -8.96 -10.31 3.09
CA TYR A 176 -9.35 -10.35 1.69
C TYR A 176 -8.18 -10.02 0.76
N ASN A 177 -8.25 -10.51 -0.48
CA ASN A 177 -7.21 -10.39 -1.49
C ASN A 177 -5.82 -10.76 -0.98
N ASP A 178 -5.74 -11.72 -0.04
CA ASP A 178 -4.52 -12.26 0.61
C ASP A 178 -3.60 -11.22 1.32
N LYS A 179 -3.91 -9.92 1.22
CA LYS A 179 -3.08 -8.83 1.73
C LYS A 179 -3.76 -7.91 2.71
N TYR A 180 -5.08 -7.77 2.64
CA TYR A 180 -5.83 -6.73 3.36
C TYR A 180 -6.60 -7.31 4.52
N ASN A 181 -6.68 -6.53 5.60
CA ASN A 181 -7.45 -6.87 6.79
C ASN A 181 -8.42 -5.72 7.11
N LEU A 182 -9.63 -6.08 7.48
CA LEU A 182 -10.62 -5.20 8.10
C LEU A 182 -10.90 -5.73 9.50
N HIS A 183 -10.65 -4.91 10.50
CA HIS A 183 -11.04 -5.17 11.88
C HIS A 183 -12.27 -4.33 12.21
N ALA A 184 -13.39 -4.96 12.48
CA ALA A 184 -14.65 -4.30 12.83
C ALA A 184 -15.05 -4.66 14.25
N VAL A 185 -15.29 -3.63 15.08
CA VAL A 185 -15.78 -3.75 16.44
C VAL A 185 -17.16 -3.13 16.49
N ILE A 186 -18.19 -3.92 16.81
CA ILE A 186 -19.58 -3.48 16.85
C ILE A 186 -20.11 -3.64 18.27
N PRO A 187 -20.28 -2.53 19.03
CA PRO A 187 -20.74 -2.60 20.42
C PRO A 187 -22.18 -3.06 20.51
N ILE A 188 -22.43 -4.11 21.27
CA ILE A 188 -23.76 -4.71 21.44
C ILE A 188 -24.76 -3.74 22.07
N LYS A 189 -24.36 -2.95 23.06
CA LYS A 189 -25.25 -1.97 23.70
C LYS A 189 -25.90 -0.99 22.70
N THR A 190 -25.12 -0.52 21.73
CA THR A 190 -25.64 0.38 20.70
C THR A 190 -26.61 -0.35 19.79
N PHE A 191 -26.38 -1.60 19.58
CA PHE A 191 -27.17 -2.49 18.73
C PHE A 191 -28.52 -2.82 19.35
N VAL A 192 -28.56 -3.32 20.61
CA VAL A 192 -29.78 -3.61 21.35
C VAL A 192 -30.66 -2.37 21.52
N LYS A 193 -30.09 -1.21 21.79
CA LYS A 193 -30.84 0.06 21.87
C LYS A 193 -31.53 0.41 20.54
N ARG A 194 -30.89 0.19 19.41
CA ARG A 194 -31.48 0.38 18.08
C ARG A 194 -32.65 -0.58 17.82
N ILE A 195 -32.53 -1.81 18.26
CA ILE A 195 -33.58 -2.84 18.12
C ILE A 195 -34.80 -2.46 18.91
N ASN A 196 -34.64 -2.09 20.15
CA ASN A 196 -35.77 -1.71 21.01
C ASN A 196 -36.52 -0.50 20.42
N MET A 197 -35.86 0.41 19.72
CA MET A 197 -36.51 1.48 18.97
C MET A 197 -37.29 0.96 17.75
N LEU A 198 -36.76 -0.03 17.01
CA LEU A 198 -37.40 -0.58 15.82
C LEU A 198 -38.56 -1.51 16.15
N VAL A 199 -38.48 -2.23 17.27
CA VAL A 199 -39.56 -3.11 17.75
C VAL A 199 -40.71 -2.33 18.39
N GLN A 200 -40.43 -1.15 18.94
CA GLN A 200 -41.45 -0.26 19.55
C GLN A 200 -42.11 0.68 18.53
N SER A 201 -41.64 0.79 17.30
CA SER A 201 -42.34 1.50 16.23
C SER A 201 -43.46 0.61 15.70
N PRO A 202 -44.75 0.89 15.95
CA PRO A 202 -45.82 0.17 15.24
C PRO A 202 -45.61 0.43 13.75
N LEU A 203 -45.58 -0.63 12.98
CA LEU A 203 -45.64 -0.55 11.51
C LEU A 203 -47.03 0.00 11.18
N GLU A 204 -47.13 1.29 10.87
CA GLU A 204 -48.25 1.86 10.11
C GLU A 204 -48.15 1.40 8.65
#